data_390a9516abe7ba4cfca06c3f7472aa47
#
_entry.id   390a9516abe7ba4cfca06c3f7472aa47
#
_cell.length_a   1.000
_cell.length_b   1.000
_cell.length_c   1.000
_cell.angle_alpha   90.00
_cell.angle_beta   90.00
_cell.angle_gamma   90.00
#
_symmetry.space_group_name_H-M   'P 1'
#
loop_
_entity.id
_entity.type
_entity.pdbx_description
1 polymer ?
#
loop_
_entity_poly.entity_id
_entity_poly.type
_entity_poly.pdbx_seq_one_letter_code
_entity_poly.pdbx_strand_id
1 'polypeptide(L)'
;MNYWLLKCEPDHDYSYADLVRDGKTVWDGVSNNWALKFMREVKKGDKAFIYHTGKQRCVAGVANVVSGPYPDPKKENEKLVVFDITPDEALSNQVTLSEIKGDNRFSDFHLVKFSRLSVMPVDKEYWELILELSK
;
A
#
# COMPACT_ATOMS: atom_id res chain seq x y z
N MET A 1 5.61 -15.08 3.11
CA MET A 1 5.39 -13.79 2.42
C MET A 1 4.12 -13.14 2.94
N ASN A 2 4.18 -11.88 3.26
CA ASN A 2 3.03 -11.09 3.68
C ASN A 2 2.62 -10.12 2.58
N TYR A 3 1.35 -9.70 2.63
CA TYR A 3 0.79 -8.75 1.69
C TYR A 3 0.33 -7.49 2.43
N TRP A 4 0.54 -6.35 1.79
CA TRP A 4 0.28 -5.03 2.37
C TRP A 4 -0.49 -4.16 1.39
N LEU A 5 -1.11 -3.10 1.90
CA LEU A 5 -1.68 -2.04 1.07
C LEU A 5 -1.16 -0.72 1.60
N LEU A 6 -0.62 0.09 0.69
CA LEU A 6 0.00 1.38 0.99
C LEU A 6 -0.79 2.46 0.27
N LYS A 7 -1.24 3.47 1.00
CA LYS A 7 -2.02 4.57 0.44
C LYS A 7 -1.15 5.77 0.13
N CYS A 8 -1.37 6.39 -1.03
CA CYS A 8 -0.77 7.67 -1.41
C CYS A 8 -1.77 8.52 -2.19
N GLU A 9 -1.55 9.83 -2.18
CA GLU A 9 -2.40 10.78 -2.92
C GLU A 9 -1.71 11.06 -4.27
N PRO A 10 -2.30 10.66 -5.42
CA PRO A 10 -1.59 10.66 -6.70
C PRO A 10 -1.38 12.02 -7.32
N ASP A 11 -2.22 13.01 -6.98
CA ASP A 11 -2.16 14.32 -7.63
C ASP A 11 -1.16 15.28 -6.94
N HIS A 12 -0.93 15.12 -5.62
CA HIS A 12 -0.16 16.08 -4.84
C HIS A 12 1.01 15.45 -4.07
N ASP A 13 1.10 14.14 -3.98
CA ASP A 13 2.12 13.45 -3.23
C ASP A 13 2.87 12.46 -4.11
N TYR A 14 2.31 11.27 -4.34
CA TYR A 14 2.99 10.22 -5.08
C TYR A 14 1.97 9.30 -5.76
N SER A 15 2.31 8.80 -6.95
CA SER A 15 1.45 7.90 -7.70
C SER A 15 2.18 6.62 -8.08
N TYR A 16 1.42 5.61 -8.50
CA TYR A 16 2.03 4.39 -9.05
C TYR A 16 2.86 4.71 -10.31
N ALA A 17 2.40 5.65 -11.14
CA ALA A 17 3.16 6.10 -12.31
C ALA A 17 4.50 6.72 -11.92
N ASP A 18 4.53 7.48 -10.80
CA ASP A 18 5.77 8.03 -10.27
C ASP A 18 6.72 6.92 -9.85
N LEU A 19 6.20 5.87 -9.22
CA LEU A 19 7.00 4.71 -8.82
C LEU A 19 7.60 4.00 -10.04
N VAL A 20 6.83 3.82 -11.09
CA VAL A 20 7.31 3.22 -12.35
C VAL A 20 8.42 4.08 -12.96
N ARG A 21 8.22 5.39 -12.98
CA ARG A 21 9.23 6.34 -13.49
C ARG A 21 10.52 6.28 -12.68
N ASP A 22 10.40 6.26 -11.34
CA ASP A 22 11.55 6.29 -10.44
C ASP A 22 12.25 4.93 -10.33
N GLY A 23 11.54 3.84 -10.58
CA GLY A 23 12.07 2.47 -10.50
C GLY A 23 12.25 1.95 -9.09
N LYS A 24 12.35 2.82 -8.11
CA LYS A 24 12.48 2.49 -6.69
C LYS A 24 12.15 3.74 -5.87
N THR A 25 11.52 3.55 -4.74
CA THR A 25 11.30 4.66 -3.80
C THR A 25 11.36 4.17 -2.37
N VAL A 26 11.60 5.11 -1.47
CA VAL A 26 11.50 4.89 -0.03
C VAL A 26 10.09 5.26 0.39
N TRP A 27 9.38 4.33 1.04
CA TRP A 27 8.04 4.61 1.54
C TRP A 27 8.15 5.30 2.89
N ASP A 28 7.92 6.59 2.90
CA ASP A 28 8.13 7.48 4.06
C ASP A 28 6.88 8.31 4.37
N GLY A 29 7.03 9.26 5.28
CA GLY A 29 5.97 10.21 5.59
C GLY A 29 4.85 9.64 6.48
N VAL A 30 4.97 8.42 6.96
CA VAL A 30 3.97 7.81 7.84
C VAL A 30 4.29 8.16 9.28
N SER A 31 3.32 8.75 9.98
CA SER A 31 3.49 9.15 11.38
C SER A 31 2.44 8.56 12.33
N ASN A 32 1.36 8.01 11.80
CA ASN A 32 0.32 7.38 12.62
C ASN A 32 0.89 6.12 13.29
N ASN A 33 0.72 6.00 14.61
CA ASN A 33 1.30 4.90 15.38
C ASN A 33 0.84 3.52 14.94
N TRP A 34 -0.42 3.38 14.56
CA TRP A 34 -0.95 2.09 14.11
C TRP A 34 -0.34 1.70 12.75
N ALA A 35 -0.28 2.64 11.82
CA ALA A 35 0.36 2.40 10.53
C ALA A 35 1.84 2.06 10.69
N LEU A 36 2.55 2.78 11.57
CA LEU A 36 3.96 2.50 11.86
C LEU A 36 4.16 1.11 12.45
N LYS A 37 3.23 0.64 13.27
CA LYS A 37 3.27 -0.72 13.80
C LYS A 37 3.27 -1.74 12.65
N PHE A 38 2.41 -1.56 11.67
CA PHE A 38 2.40 -2.43 10.49
C PHE A 38 3.68 -2.31 9.67
N MET A 39 4.19 -1.09 9.50
CA MET A 39 5.45 -0.89 8.75
C MET A 39 6.62 -1.65 9.38
N ARG A 40 6.65 -1.79 10.70
CA ARG A 40 7.70 -2.55 11.39
C ARG A 40 7.61 -4.05 11.15
N GLU A 41 6.46 -4.54 10.69
CA GLU A 41 6.24 -5.96 10.39
C GLU A 41 6.53 -6.33 8.93
N VAL A 42 6.76 -5.33 8.07
CA VAL A 42 7.08 -5.54 6.66
C VAL A 42 8.44 -6.21 6.52
N LYS A 43 8.57 -7.13 5.57
CA LYS A 43 9.80 -7.87 5.32
C LYS A 43 10.18 -7.83 3.84
N LYS A 44 11.48 -7.84 3.59
CA LYS A 44 11.99 -8.00 2.23
C LYS A 44 11.38 -9.25 1.60
N GLY A 45 10.87 -9.12 0.39
CA GLY A 45 10.19 -10.19 -0.33
C GLY A 45 8.66 -10.13 -0.25
N ASP A 46 8.12 -9.31 0.65
CA ASP A 46 6.68 -9.07 0.70
C ASP A 46 6.21 -8.30 -0.53
N LYS A 47 4.90 -8.30 -0.75
CA LYS A 47 4.28 -7.53 -1.83
C LYS A 47 3.27 -6.55 -1.26
N ALA A 48 3.04 -5.47 -1.98
CA ALA A 48 2.11 -4.44 -1.55
C ALA A 48 1.26 -3.96 -2.72
N PHE A 49 -0.02 -3.71 -2.46
CA PHE A 49 -0.84 -2.91 -3.35
C PHE A 49 -0.55 -1.43 -3.10
N ILE A 50 -0.48 -0.65 -4.17
CA ILE A 50 -0.43 0.80 -4.11
C ILE A 50 -1.85 1.32 -4.36
N TYR A 51 -2.39 2.02 -3.37
CA TYR A 51 -3.75 2.55 -3.40
C TYR A 51 -3.70 4.07 -3.54
N HIS A 52 -4.44 4.60 -4.49
CA HIS A 52 -4.57 6.04 -4.72
C HIS A 52 -5.77 6.58 -3.93
N THR A 53 -5.51 7.54 -3.04
CA THR A 53 -6.55 8.26 -2.30
C THR A 53 -7.07 9.45 -3.11
N GLY A 54 -7.83 10.33 -2.49
CA GLY A 54 -8.36 11.53 -3.14
C GLY A 54 -9.50 11.22 -4.07
N LYS A 55 -9.40 11.69 -5.29
CA LYS A 55 -10.48 11.54 -6.28
C LYS A 55 -10.59 10.14 -6.86
N GLN A 56 -9.46 9.44 -6.99
CA GLN A 56 -9.43 8.13 -7.66
C GLN A 56 -9.99 7.00 -6.79
N ARG A 57 -9.54 6.91 -5.54
CA ARG A 57 -9.94 5.87 -4.58
C ARG A 57 -9.92 4.48 -5.19
N CYS A 58 -8.75 4.03 -5.56
CA CYS A 58 -8.58 2.74 -6.24
C CYS A 58 -7.22 2.11 -5.96
N VAL A 59 -7.18 0.78 -6.09
CA VAL A 59 -5.93 0.04 -6.13
C VAL A 59 -5.37 0.16 -7.55
N ALA A 60 -4.17 0.72 -7.67
CA ALA A 60 -3.58 1.07 -8.97
C ALA A 60 -2.55 0.06 -9.46
N GLY A 61 -1.80 -0.56 -8.56
CA GLY A 61 -0.74 -1.47 -8.97
C GLY A 61 -0.14 -2.24 -7.81
N VAL A 62 0.84 -3.08 -8.16
CA VAL A 62 1.56 -3.95 -7.22
C VAL A 62 3.02 -3.50 -7.14
N ALA A 63 3.56 -3.51 -5.94
CA ALA A 63 4.97 -3.22 -5.67
C ALA A 63 5.62 -4.38 -4.96
N ASN A 64 6.94 -4.50 -5.13
CA ASN A 64 7.76 -5.45 -4.38
C ASN A 64 8.43 -4.72 -3.22
N VAL A 65 8.43 -5.32 -2.05
CA VAL A 65 9.18 -4.82 -0.90
C VAL A 65 10.60 -5.35 -1.01
N VAL A 66 11.57 -4.45 -1.11
CA VAL A 66 12.97 -4.84 -1.38
C VAL A 66 13.89 -4.58 -0.20
N SER A 67 13.36 -4.07 0.91
CA SER A 67 14.11 -3.96 2.18
C SER A 67 13.19 -4.23 3.36
N GLY A 68 13.76 -4.57 4.50
CA GLY A 68 13.04 -4.53 5.77
C GLY A 68 12.90 -3.08 6.24
N PRO A 69 12.16 -2.85 7.32
CA PRO A 69 12.00 -1.50 7.86
C PRO A 69 13.29 -1.01 8.51
N TYR A 70 13.55 0.30 8.40
CA TYR A 70 14.69 0.95 9.04
C TYR A 70 14.29 2.37 9.44
N PRO A 71 15.00 2.97 10.42
CA PRO A 71 14.69 4.34 10.82
C PRO A 71 14.86 5.31 9.66
N ASP A 72 13.95 6.28 9.53
CA ASP A 72 14.03 7.29 8.47
C ASP A 72 15.31 8.14 8.67
N PRO A 73 16.28 8.08 7.73
CA PRO A 73 17.55 8.81 7.90
C PRO A 73 17.38 10.33 7.81
N LYS A 74 16.24 10.81 7.33
CA LYS A 74 15.94 12.24 7.23
C LYS A 74 15.27 12.80 8.48
N LYS A 75 14.94 11.94 9.45
CA LYS A 75 14.22 12.31 10.67
C LYS A 75 15.02 11.89 11.89
N GLU A 76 14.96 12.68 12.94
CA GLU A 76 15.65 12.39 14.20
C GLU A 76 14.81 11.53 15.15
N ASN A 77 13.66 11.06 14.71
CA ASN A 77 12.75 10.26 15.52
C ASN A 77 12.81 8.79 15.09
N GLU A 78 13.38 7.93 15.95
CA GLU A 78 13.55 6.50 15.69
C GLU A 78 12.21 5.73 15.54
N LYS A 79 11.11 6.32 15.99
CA LYS A 79 9.78 5.72 15.79
C LYS A 79 9.34 5.77 14.33
N LEU A 80 9.87 6.71 13.56
CA LEU A 80 9.53 6.89 12.16
C LEU A 80 10.38 5.93 11.33
N VAL A 81 9.76 4.86 10.84
CA VAL A 81 10.43 3.87 10.01
C VAL A 81 9.99 3.99 8.57
N VAL A 82 10.85 3.53 7.68
CA VAL A 82 10.63 3.51 6.24
C VAL A 82 11.07 2.14 5.70
N PHE A 83 10.67 1.84 4.48
CA PHE A 83 11.19 0.67 3.74
C PHE A 83 11.17 0.98 2.24
N ASP A 84 11.95 0.21 1.48
CA ASP A 84 12.13 0.45 0.05
C ASP A 84 11.20 -0.46 -0.75
N ILE A 85 10.64 0.08 -1.82
CA ILE A 85 9.81 -0.66 -2.76
C ILE A 85 10.23 -0.40 -4.19
N THR A 86 9.94 -1.37 -5.06
CA THR A 86 10.08 -1.25 -6.52
C THR A 86 8.73 -1.57 -7.17
N PRO A 87 8.46 -1.05 -8.38
CA PRO A 87 7.22 -1.41 -9.06
C PRO A 87 7.27 -2.87 -9.53
N ASP A 88 6.12 -3.54 -9.49
CA ASP A 88 5.94 -4.85 -10.10
C ASP A 88 5.04 -4.69 -11.33
N GLU A 89 3.73 -4.82 -11.16
CA GLU A 89 2.79 -4.69 -12.26
C GLU A 89 1.68 -3.69 -11.93
N ALA A 90 1.35 -2.82 -12.88
CA ALA A 90 0.11 -2.06 -12.82
C ALA A 90 -1.06 -3.05 -12.96
N LEU A 91 -2.16 -2.79 -12.28
CA LEU A 91 -3.37 -3.59 -12.48
C LEU A 91 -3.95 -3.32 -13.87
N SER A 92 -4.39 -4.38 -14.57
CA SER A 92 -5.01 -4.24 -15.90
C SER A 92 -6.21 -3.31 -15.85
N ASN A 93 -7.02 -3.45 -14.81
CA ASN A 93 -8.09 -2.52 -14.48
C ASN A 93 -7.93 -2.13 -13.03
N GLN A 94 -8.00 -0.83 -12.75
CA GLN A 94 -7.97 -0.36 -11.37
C GLN A 94 -9.19 -0.89 -10.64
N VAL A 95 -8.99 -1.31 -9.38
CA VAL A 95 -10.08 -1.79 -8.54
C VAL A 95 -10.46 -0.67 -7.59
N THR A 96 -11.68 -0.16 -7.73
CA THR A 96 -12.13 1.00 -6.96
C THR A 96 -12.56 0.63 -5.56
N LEU A 97 -12.48 1.60 -4.65
CA LEU A 97 -13.02 1.44 -3.29
C LEU A 97 -14.52 1.12 -3.33
N SER A 98 -15.25 1.74 -4.26
CA SER A 98 -16.69 1.49 -4.43
C SER A 98 -16.97 0.02 -4.76
N GLU A 99 -16.18 -0.57 -5.66
CA GLU A 99 -16.32 -2.00 -5.99
C GLU A 99 -16.03 -2.88 -4.76
N ILE A 100 -14.99 -2.55 -3.99
CA ILE A 100 -14.61 -3.30 -2.80
C ILE A 100 -15.69 -3.18 -1.72
N LYS A 101 -16.20 -1.97 -1.45
CA LYS A 101 -17.25 -1.76 -0.46
C LYS A 101 -18.57 -2.42 -0.85
N GLY A 102 -18.83 -2.54 -2.14
CA GLY A 102 -20.04 -3.18 -2.66
C GLY A 102 -19.99 -4.71 -2.65
N ASP A 103 -18.86 -5.29 -2.31
CA ASP A 103 -18.65 -6.74 -2.30
C ASP A 103 -18.56 -7.24 -0.86
N ASN A 104 -19.55 -8.03 -0.44
CA ASN A 104 -19.66 -8.53 0.93
C ASN A 104 -18.45 -9.37 1.38
N ARG A 105 -17.68 -9.90 0.44
CA ARG A 105 -16.49 -10.68 0.76
C ARG A 105 -15.40 -9.85 1.44
N PHE A 106 -15.45 -8.52 1.27
CA PHE A 106 -14.49 -7.58 1.86
C PHE A 106 -14.97 -6.93 3.15
N SER A 107 -16.06 -7.40 3.76
CA SER A 107 -16.66 -6.71 4.92
C SER A 107 -15.71 -6.55 6.10
N ASP A 108 -14.75 -7.46 6.28
CA ASP A 108 -13.77 -7.40 7.37
C ASP A 108 -12.42 -6.83 6.95
N PHE A 109 -12.26 -6.42 5.70
CA PHE A 109 -11.02 -5.87 5.19
C PHE A 109 -10.72 -4.50 5.82
N HIS A 110 -9.48 -4.29 6.26
CA HIS A 110 -9.05 -3.05 6.90
C HIS A 110 -9.35 -1.81 6.05
N LEU A 111 -9.21 -1.90 4.74
CA LEU A 111 -9.50 -0.79 3.83
C LEU A 111 -10.95 -0.32 3.95
N VAL A 112 -11.88 -1.24 4.16
CA VAL A 112 -13.31 -0.93 4.31
C VAL A 112 -13.61 -0.41 5.72
N LYS A 113 -13.01 -1.01 6.75
CA LYS A 113 -13.30 -0.72 8.16
C LYS A 113 -12.59 0.52 8.68
N PHE A 114 -11.39 0.82 8.20
CA PHE A 114 -10.51 1.85 8.77
C PHE A 114 -10.06 2.82 7.69
N SER A 115 -10.92 3.76 7.35
CA SER A 115 -10.71 4.69 6.23
C SER A 115 -9.47 5.59 6.36
N ARG A 116 -8.98 5.80 7.59
CA ARG A 116 -7.82 6.67 7.86
C ARG A 116 -6.49 5.92 7.99
N LEU A 117 -6.54 4.60 7.99
CA LEU A 117 -5.33 3.79 8.07
C LEU A 117 -4.63 3.81 6.70
N SER A 118 -3.35 4.18 6.67
CA SER A 118 -2.59 4.37 5.43
C SER A 118 -1.65 3.21 5.07
N VAL A 119 -1.37 2.34 6.02
CA VAL A 119 -0.60 1.11 5.80
C VAL A 119 -1.34 0.00 6.54
N MET A 120 -1.64 -1.08 5.85
CA MET A 120 -2.44 -2.17 6.43
C MET A 120 -2.03 -3.52 5.88
N PRO A 121 -2.22 -4.58 6.66
CA PRO A 121 -2.05 -5.93 6.14
C PRO A 121 -3.20 -6.28 5.21
N VAL A 122 -2.92 -7.16 4.26
CA VAL A 122 -3.92 -7.70 3.35
C VAL A 122 -3.84 -9.22 3.46
N ASP A 123 -4.93 -9.85 3.87
CA ASP A 123 -4.99 -11.30 3.91
C ASP A 123 -4.87 -11.85 2.49
N LYS A 124 -4.27 -13.01 2.33
CA LYS A 124 -4.07 -13.63 1.04
C LYS A 124 -5.37 -13.74 0.23
N GLU A 125 -6.47 -14.05 0.90
CA GLU A 125 -7.79 -14.13 0.29
C GLU A 125 -8.18 -12.80 -0.37
N TYR A 126 -8.02 -11.67 0.34
CA TYR A 126 -8.31 -10.35 -0.21
C TYR A 126 -7.36 -9.98 -1.33
N TRP A 127 -6.10 -10.35 -1.18
CA TRP A 127 -5.10 -10.12 -2.22
C TRP A 127 -5.51 -10.78 -3.54
N GLU A 128 -5.89 -12.04 -3.47
CA GLU A 128 -6.32 -12.80 -4.65
C GLU A 128 -7.63 -12.27 -5.24
N LEU A 129 -8.60 -11.88 -4.40
CA LEU A 129 -9.86 -11.30 -4.86
C LEU A 129 -9.64 -9.98 -5.61
N ILE A 130 -8.77 -9.12 -5.12
CA ILE A 130 -8.47 -7.85 -5.78
C ILE A 130 -7.82 -8.10 -7.14
N LEU A 131 -6.86 -9.02 -7.21
CA LEU A 131 -6.25 -9.39 -8.48
C LEU A 131 -7.27 -9.96 -9.47
N GLU A 132 -8.21 -10.76 -9.00
CA GLU A 132 -9.29 -11.29 -9.84
C GLU A 132 -10.19 -10.18 -10.37
N LEU A 133 -10.57 -9.21 -9.52
CA LEU A 133 -11.38 -8.08 -9.93
C LEU A 133 -10.67 -7.17 -10.94
N SER A 134 -9.34 -7.20 -10.96
CA SER A 134 -8.53 -6.36 -11.86
C SER A 134 -8.40 -6.90 -13.28
N LYS A 135 -8.86 -8.12 -13.49
CA LYS A 135 -8.74 -8.76 -14.81
C LYS A 135 -9.73 -8.22 -15.84
#